data_23e3d7672bba72ea2331422889b91d2b
#
_entry.id   23e3d7672bba72ea2331422889b91d2b
#
_cell.length_a   1.000
_cell.length_b   1.000
_cell.length_c   1.000
_cell.angle_alpha   90.00
_cell.angle_beta   90.00
_cell.angle_gamma   90.00
#
_symmetry.space_group_name_H-M   'P 1'
#
loop_
_entity.id
_entity.type
_entity.pdbx_description
1 polymer ?
#
loop_
_entity_poly.entity_id
_entity_poly.type
_entity_poly.pdbx_seq_one_letter_code
_entity_poly.pdbx_strand_id
1 'polypeptide(L)'
;RRQRQMCIRDRQMEMASGNYVVAMTSIMDTDEGFARLSDALECIDGTVRKKEETGVISPREIYREQKTVMTIDQALDAEQKTVRLEEATGAVSGDYVYLYPPGIPILVPGEAIDVQTAETIRHCIRLGLEVEGLPDLTCINVVK
;
A
#
# COMPACT_ATOMS: atom_id res chain seq x y z
N ARG A 1 1.30 -16.41 -7.26
CA ARG A 1 1.10 -17.28 -6.08
C ARG A 1 -0.04 -16.78 -5.17
N ARG A 2 -0.18 -15.46 -4.89
CA ARG A 2 -1.24 -14.90 -4.01
C ARG A 2 -2.66 -15.06 -4.59
N GLN A 3 -2.87 -14.83 -5.87
CA GLN A 3 -4.19 -14.98 -6.51
C GLN A 3 -4.77 -16.40 -6.41
N ARG A 4 -3.94 -17.45 -6.41
CA ARG A 4 -4.41 -18.83 -6.25
C ARG A 4 -4.89 -19.15 -4.83
N GLN A 5 -4.35 -18.50 -3.81
CA GLN A 5 -4.82 -18.68 -2.43
C GLN A 5 -6.16 -17.98 -2.17
N MET A 6 -6.45 -16.89 -2.92
CA MET A 6 -7.73 -16.17 -2.84
C MET A 6 -8.89 -16.94 -3.50
N CYS A 7 -8.61 -17.89 -4.39
CA CYS A 7 -9.61 -18.72 -5.06
C CYS A 7 -9.86 -20.07 -4.36
N ILE A 8 -9.44 -20.25 -3.12
CA ILE A 8 -9.70 -21.48 -2.38
C ILE A 8 -11.21 -21.64 -2.17
N ARG A 9 -11.80 -22.71 -2.72
CA ARG A 9 -13.22 -23.07 -2.63
C ARG A 9 -14.18 -22.09 -3.31
N ASP A 10 -13.83 -21.64 -4.52
CA ASP A 10 -14.69 -20.78 -5.36
C ASP A 10 -15.08 -19.45 -4.69
N ARG A 11 -14.20 -18.90 -3.83
CA ARG A 11 -14.37 -17.59 -3.20
C ARG A 11 -13.32 -16.63 -3.71
N GLN A 12 -13.78 -15.55 -4.29
CA GLN A 12 -12.90 -14.44 -4.66
C GLN A 12 -13.03 -13.32 -3.63
N MET A 13 -11.92 -12.98 -2.99
CA MET A 13 -11.85 -11.84 -2.09
C MET A 13 -11.55 -10.58 -2.89
N GLU A 14 -12.01 -9.44 -2.42
CA GLU A 14 -11.75 -8.14 -3.06
C GLU A 14 -10.25 -7.84 -3.10
N MET A 15 -9.60 -7.97 -1.95
CA MET A 15 -8.15 -7.83 -1.89
C MET A 15 -7.54 -8.60 -0.72
N ALA A 16 -6.23 -8.84 -0.82
CA ALA A 16 -5.41 -9.36 0.27
C ALA A 16 -4.12 -8.55 0.35
N SER A 17 -3.75 -8.09 1.54
CA SER A 17 -2.51 -7.36 1.77
C SER A 17 -1.95 -7.70 3.15
N GLY A 18 -0.63 -7.95 3.19
CA GLY A 18 0.03 -8.29 4.45
C GLY A 18 -0.61 -9.47 5.15
N ASN A 19 -1.25 -9.21 6.28
CA ASN A 19 -1.88 -10.18 7.17
C ASN A 19 -3.41 -10.10 7.20
N TYR A 20 -4.04 -9.39 6.28
CA TYR A 20 -5.49 -9.27 6.21
C TYR A 20 -6.03 -9.52 4.80
N VAL A 21 -7.31 -9.86 4.75
CA VAL A 21 -8.08 -10.05 3.53
C VAL A 21 -9.38 -9.26 3.66
N VAL A 22 -9.81 -8.62 2.58
CA VAL A 22 -11.08 -7.90 2.53
C VAL A 22 -12.05 -8.63 1.62
N ALA A 23 -13.24 -8.88 2.14
CA ALA A 23 -14.38 -9.35 1.39
C ALA A 23 -15.43 -8.24 1.32
N MET A 24 -16.00 -8.01 0.14
CA MET A 24 -17.14 -7.11 -0.03
C MET A 24 -18.43 -7.92 -0.02
N THR A 25 -19.42 -7.42 0.69
CA THR A 25 -20.77 -7.98 0.72
C THR A 25 -21.78 -6.99 0.13
N SER A 26 -22.86 -7.50 -0.40
CA SER A 26 -23.92 -6.72 -1.02
C SER A 26 -25.31 -7.22 -0.60
N ILE A 27 -26.35 -6.48 -0.96
CA ILE A 27 -27.73 -6.90 -0.73
C ILE A 27 -28.13 -8.14 -1.57
N MET A 28 -27.31 -8.56 -2.51
CA MET A 28 -27.53 -9.75 -3.34
C MET A 28 -26.91 -11.02 -2.76
N ASP A 29 -26.14 -10.90 -1.68
CA ASP A 29 -25.56 -12.04 -0.99
C ASP A 29 -26.64 -12.83 -0.24
N THR A 30 -26.54 -14.14 -0.27
CA THR A 30 -27.49 -15.04 0.36
C THR A 30 -26.99 -15.60 1.68
N ASP A 31 -27.89 -16.04 2.56
CA ASP A 31 -27.53 -16.71 3.81
C ASP A 31 -26.65 -17.95 3.55
N GLU A 32 -26.90 -18.68 2.46
CA GLU A 32 -26.04 -19.77 2.02
C GLU A 32 -24.63 -19.30 1.67
N GLY A 33 -24.52 -18.11 1.02
CA GLY A 33 -23.24 -17.47 0.70
C GLY A 33 -22.43 -17.17 1.97
N PHE A 34 -23.08 -16.61 2.98
CA PHE A 34 -22.45 -16.32 4.28
C PHE A 34 -22.07 -17.60 5.04
N ALA A 35 -22.93 -18.61 5.09
CA ALA A 35 -22.62 -19.89 5.71
C ALA A 35 -21.39 -20.54 5.09
N ARG A 36 -21.31 -20.59 3.76
CA ARG A 36 -20.16 -21.13 3.04
C ARG A 36 -18.88 -20.32 3.28
N LEU A 37 -18.96 -19.00 3.47
CA LEU A 37 -17.81 -18.17 3.85
C LEU A 37 -17.32 -18.50 5.25
N SER A 38 -18.26 -18.64 6.22
CA SER A 38 -17.95 -19.02 7.60
C SER A 38 -17.23 -20.37 7.66
N ASP A 39 -17.78 -21.39 7.00
CA ASP A 39 -17.18 -22.73 6.91
C ASP A 39 -15.76 -22.69 6.32
N ALA A 40 -15.56 -21.85 5.29
CA ALA A 40 -14.26 -21.71 4.68
C ALA A 40 -13.25 -21.05 5.64
N LEU A 41 -13.66 -20.02 6.38
CA LEU A 41 -12.81 -19.33 7.36
C LEU A 41 -12.45 -20.26 8.53
N GLU A 42 -13.42 -21.02 9.08
CA GLU A 42 -13.18 -22.01 10.14
C GLU A 42 -12.18 -23.09 9.70
N CYS A 43 -12.34 -23.59 8.48
CA CYS A 43 -11.42 -24.57 7.93
C CYS A 43 -10.01 -24.00 7.73
N ILE A 44 -9.87 -22.73 7.31
CA ILE A 44 -8.58 -22.06 7.14
C ILE A 44 -7.94 -21.84 8.51
N ASP A 45 -8.71 -21.36 9.51
CA ASP A 45 -8.23 -21.10 10.85
C ASP A 45 -7.61 -22.36 11.49
N GLY A 46 -8.23 -23.51 11.30
CA GLY A 46 -7.70 -24.80 11.74
C GLY A 46 -6.39 -25.24 11.07
N THR A 47 -6.02 -24.62 9.94
CA THR A 47 -4.81 -24.96 9.16
C THR A 47 -3.71 -23.90 9.23
N VAL A 48 -4.03 -22.67 9.59
CA VAL A 48 -3.09 -21.56 9.67
C VAL A 48 -2.22 -21.69 10.90
N ARG A 49 -0.91 -21.70 10.69
CA ARG A 49 0.05 -21.59 11.79
C ARG A 49 0.43 -20.12 11.97
N LYS A 50 0.37 -19.61 13.18
CA LYS A 50 0.85 -18.28 13.52
C LYS A 50 2.33 -18.16 13.15
N LYS A 51 2.64 -17.33 12.18
CA LYS A 51 4.02 -17.00 11.84
C LYS A 51 4.45 -15.85 12.77
N GLU A 52 5.67 -15.90 13.29
CA GLU A 52 6.24 -14.75 14.00
C GLU A 52 6.21 -13.53 13.09
N GLU A 53 5.67 -12.43 13.59
CA GLU A 53 5.57 -11.17 12.87
C GLU A 53 6.97 -10.58 12.71
N THR A 54 7.61 -10.84 11.57
CA THR A 54 8.85 -10.15 11.21
C THR A 54 8.50 -8.93 10.38
N GLY A 55 8.64 -7.74 10.98
CA GLY A 55 8.69 -6.49 10.23
C GLY A 55 7.33 -5.90 9.81
N VAL A 56 6.28 -6.04 10.62
CA VAL A 56 5.02 -5.34 10.37
C VAL A 56 5.21 -3.86 10.70
N ILE A 57 5.17 -2.99 9.69
CA ILE A 57 5.09 -1.55 9.91
C ILE A 57 3.64 -1.21 10.30
N SER A 58 3.48 -0.42 11.34
CA SER A 58 2.17 0.10 11.72
C SER A 58 1.60 1.00 10.60
N PRO A 59 0.30 0.93 10.27
CA PRO A 59 -0.33 1.86 9.35
C PRO A 59 -0.09 3.34 9.74
N ARG A 60 0.01 3.65 11.02
CA ARG A 60 0.32 5.02 11.51
C ARG A 60 1.73 5.47 11.17
N GLU A 61 2.68 4.55 11.02
CA GLU A 61 4.05 4.86 10.60
C GLU A 61 4.13 5.06 9.10
N ILE A 62 3.29 4.35 8.34
CA ILE A 62 3.23 4.47 6.87
C ILE A 62 2.50 5.75 6.46
N TYR A 63 1.30 5.96 7.00
CA TYR A 63 0.39 7.05 6.61
C TYR A 63 0.47 8.19 7.63
N ARG A 64 1.56 8.92 7.59
CA ARG A 64 1.76 10.11 8.41
C ARG A 64 1.34 11.35 7.65
N GLU A 65 0.89 12.36 8.37
CA GLU A 65 0.65 13.68 7.81
C GLU A 65 1.98 14.31 7.37
N GLN A 66 2.03 14.74 6.12
CA GLN A 66 3.17 15.39 5.50
C GLN A 66 2.96 16.90 5.43
N LYS A 67 4.05 17.66 5.36
CA LYS A 67 3.97 19.11 5.18
C LYS A 67 3.66 19.43 3.71
N THR A 68 2.50 20.00 3.44
CA THR A 68 2.14 20.55 2.13
C THR A 68 2.94 21.83 1.88
N VAL A 69 3.65 21.88 0.76
CA VAL A 69 4.46 23.02 0.30
C VAL A 69 3.76 23.77 -0.82
N MET A 70 3.09 23.03 -1.71
CA MET A 70 2.31 23.59 -2.82
C MET A 70 1.09 22.70 -3.07
N THR A 71 0.17 23.17 -3.90
CA THR A 71 -1.01 22.37 -4.25
C THR A 71 -0.64 21.25 -5.23
N ILE A 72 -1.49 20.22 -5.30
CA ILE A 72 -1.25 19.06 -6.18
C ILE A 72 -1.14 19.49 -7.64
N ASP A 73 -2.02 20.35 -8.12
CA ASP A 73 -2.02 20.90 -9.47
C ASP A 73 -0.73 21.66 -9.76
N GLN A 74 -0.27 22.50 -8.84
CA GLN A 74 1.00 23.23 -8.98
C GLN A 74 2.19 22.27 -9.09
N ALA A 75 2.22 21.19 -8.30
CA ALA A 75 3.30 20.22 -8.34
C ALA A 75 3.29 19.37 -9.60
N LEU A 76 2.11 19.02 -10.11
CA LEU A 76 1.97 18.26 -11.36
C LEU A 76 2.32 19.09 -12.60
N ASP A 77 2.02 20.40 -12.59
CA ASP A 77 2.32 21.32 -13.70
C ASP A 77 3.77 21.84 -13.65
N ALA A 78 4.46 21.69 -12.51
CA ALA A 78 5.84 22.14 -12.36
C ALA A 78 6.83 21.28 -13.13
N GLU A 79 7.97 21.87 -13.47
CA GLU A 79 9.10 21.11 -14.02
C GLU A 79 9.62 20.13 -12.97
N GLN A 80 9.72 18.87 -13.33
CA GLN A 80 10.13 17.79 -12.44
C GLN A 80 11.50 17.23 -12.84
N LYS A 81 12.15 16.58 -11.90
CA LYS A 81 13.35 15.77 -12.11
C LYS A 81 13.27 14.48 -11.32
N THR A 82 13.84 13.41 -11.87
CA THR A 82 14.00 12.15 -11.16
C THR A 82 15.26 12.20 -10.31
N VAL A 83 15.15 11.83 -9.05
CA VAL A 83 16.26 11.73 -8.10
C VAL A 83 16.23 10.38 -7.39
N ARG A 84 17.34 9.96 -6.79
CA ARG A 84 17.35 8.76 -5.96
C ARG A 84 16.56 9.02 -4.66
N LEU A 85 15.83 8.02 -4.18
CA LEU A 85 15.08 8.11 -2.91
C LEU A 85 15.97 8.56 -1.73
N GLU A 86 17.25 8.20 -1.77
CA GLU A 86 18.24 8.58 -0.74
C GLU A 86 18.56 10.08 -0.76
N GLU A 87 18.42 10.72 -1.91
CA GLU A 87 18.72 12.13 -2.17
C GLU A 87 17.46 13.01 -2.15
N ALA A 88 16.27 12.39 -2.04
CA ALA A 88 15.01 13.09 -2.15
C ALA A 88 14.60 13.88 -0.89
N THR A 89 15.32 13.68 0.22
CA THR A 89 15.01 14.37 1.48
C THR A 89 15.13 15.88 1.33
N GLY A 90 14.10 16.60 1.74
CA GLY A 90 13.99 18.06 1.60
C GLY A 90 13.42 18.55 0.28
N ALA A 91 13.27 17.67 -0.71
CA ALA A 91 12.59 17.98 -1.96
C ALA A 91 11.07 17.94 -1.80
N VAL A 92 10.35 18.43 -2.80
CA VAL A 92 8.88 18.37 -2.89
C VAL A 92 8.50 17.27 -3.89
N SER A 93 7.56 16.40 -3.52
CA SER A 93 7.11 15.33 -4.41
C SER A 93 6.44 15.87 -5.66
N GLY A 94 6.80 15.30 -6.80
CA GLY A 94 6.14 15.54 -8.09
C GLY A 94 5.05 14.51 -8.40
N ASP A 95 5.06 13.37 -7.71
CA ASP A 95 4.16 12.25 -7.99
C ASP A 95 3.46 11.73 -6.73
N TYR A 96 2.40 10.95 -6.96
CA TYR A 96 1.80 10.12 -5.91
C TYR A 96 2.67 8.91 -5.66
N VAL A 97 2.94 8.60 -4.38
CA VAL A 97 3.54 7.33 -3.96
C VAL A 97 2.57 6.63 -3.02
N TYR A 98 2.17 5.41 -3.34
CA TYR A 98 1.14 4.70 -2.58
C TYR A 98 1.41 3.20 -2.50
N LEU A 99 0.83 2.55 -1.50
CA LEU A 99 0.82 1.09 -1.40
C LEU A 99 -0.42 0.53 -2.09
N TYR A 100 -0.23 -0.44 -2.94
CA TYR A 100 -1.36 -1.15 -3.54
C TYR A 100 -1.32 -2.65 -3.19
N PRO A 101 -2.46 -3.25 -2.81
CA PRO A 101 -3.71 -2.64 -2.39
C PRO A 101 -3.63 -1.97 -1.00
N PRO A 102 -4.46 -1.00 -0.64
CA PRO A 102 -5.65 -0.50 -1.32
C PRO A 102 -5.46 0.75 -2.18
N GLY A 103 -4.25 1.27 -2.35
CA GLY A 103 -3.99 2.49 -3.09
C GLY A 103 -4.03 3.76 -2.24
N ILE A 104 -3.78 3.65 -0.93
CA ILE A 104 -3.71 4.81 -0.04
C ILE A 104 -2.34 5.48 -0.20
N PRO A 105 -2.30 6.80 -0.50
CA PRO A 105 -1.03 7.50 -0.66
C PRO A 105 -0.21 7.56 0.63
N ILE A 106 1.09 7.32 0.50
CA ILE A 106 2.11 7.63 1.52
C ILE A 106 2.55 9.08 1.34
N LEU A 107 2.57 9.55 0.08
CA LEU A 107 3.04 10.84 -0.33
C LEU A 107 2.21 11.30 -1.55
N VAL A 108 1.80 12.57 -1.56
CA VAL A 108 1.10 13.17 -2.70
C VAL A 108 1.93 14.28 -3.33
N PRO A 109 1.67 14.65 -4.60
CA PRO A 109 2.35 15.78 -5.24
C PRO A 109 2.20 17.05 -4.42
N GLY A 110 3.27 17.80 -4.25
CA GLY A 110 3.29 19.05 -3.49
C GLY A 110 3.63 18.91 -2.01
N GLU A 111 3.79 17.69 -1.50
CA GLU A 111 4.25 17.44 -0.14
C GLU A 111 5.78 17.38 -0.04
N ALA A 112 6.32 17.86 1.07
CA ALA A 112 7.74 17.76 1.37
C ALA A 112 8.13 16.33 1.76
N ILE A 113 9.21 15.84 1.18
CA ILE A 113 9.77 14.52 1.50
C ILE A 113 10.70 14.67 2.68
N ASP A 114 10.29 14.26 3.87
CA ASP A 114 11.16 14.19 5.04
C ASP A 114 11.99 12.88 5.07
N VAL A 115 12.99 12.84 5.94
CA VAL A 115 13.86 11.67 6.10
C VAL A 115 13.04 10.42 6.41
N GLN A 116 12.06 10.55 7.28
CA GLN A 116 11.25 9.41 7.72
C GLN A 116 10.33 8.89 6.62
N THR A 117 9.78 9.76 5.77
CA THR A 117 8.99 9.36 4.60
C THR A 117 9.82 8.59 3.60
N ALA A 118 11.01 9.10 3.26
CA ALA A 118 11.95 8.40 2.38
C ALA A 118 12.35 7.03 2.94
N GLU A 119 12.61 6.93 4.24
CA GLU A 119 12.92 5.67 4.91
C GLU A 119 11.73 4.71 4.95
N THR A 120 10.52 5.22 5.18
CA THR A 120 9.29 4.42 5.18
C THR A 120 9.05 3.80 3.80
N ILE A 121 9.18 4.58 2.72
CA ILE A 121 9.04 4.07 1.35
C ILE A 121 10.06 2.95 1.09
N ARG A 122 11.34 3.18 1.41
CA ARG A 122 12.40 2.17 1.25
C ARG A 122 12.15 0.92 2.10
N HIS A 123 11.61 1.09 3.30
CA HIS A 123 11.29 -0.03 4.17
C HIS A 123 10.12 -0.86 3.62
N CYS A 124 9.07 -0.22 3.10
CA CYS A 124 7.97 -0.90 2.40
C CYS A 124 8.49 -1.73 1.21
N ILE A 125 9.40 -1.17 0.41
CA ILE A 125 10.03 -1.87 -0.71
C ILE A 125 10.81 -3.10 -0.21
N ARG A 126 11.64 -2.95 0.84
CA ARG A 126 12.41 -4.08 1.42
C ARG A 126 11.51 -5.19 1.97
N LEU A 127 10.34 -4.86 2.50
CA LEU A 127 9.34 -5.85 2.95
C LEU A 127 8.61 -6.53 1.79
N GLY A 128 8.86 -6.12 0.54
CA GLY A 128 8.21 -6.65 -0.65
C GLY A 128 6.75 -6.22 -0.77
N LEU A 129 6.38 -5.09 -0.17
CA LEU A 129 5.09 -4.46 -0.41
C LEU A 129 5.09 -3.81 -1.80
N GLU A 130 3.94 -3.83 -2.46
CA GLU A 130 3.78 -3.18 -3.76
C GLU A 130 3.69 -1.66 -3.58
N VAL A 131 4.82 -0.99 -3.80
CA VAL A 131 4.91 0.48 -3.81
C VAL A 131 4.78 0.93 -5.26
N GLU A 132 3.77 1.74 -5.51
CA GLU A 132 3.43 2.28 -6.83
C GLU A 132 3.67 3.78 -6.89
N GLY A 133 3.77 4.33 -8.12
CA GLY A 133 3.99 5.76 -8.36
C GLY A 133 5.45 6.18 -8.39
N LEU A 134 6.38 5.25 -8.26
CA LEU A 134 7.80 5.50 -8.44
C LEU A 134 8.22 5.19 -9.89
N PRO A 135 9.10 5.99 -10.53
CA PRO A 135 9.69 5.65 -11.84
C PRO A 135 10.39 4.29 -11.83
N ASP A 136 11.08 3.99 -10.75
CA ASP A 136 11.62 2.69 -10.38
C ASP A 136 11.73 2.58 -8.85
N LEU A 137 12.05 1.38 -8.32
CA LEU A 137 12.10 1.15 -6.88
C LEU A 137 13.22 1.89 -6.14
N THR A 138 14.05 2.66 -6.84
CA THR A 138 15.18 3.41 -6.28
C THR A 138 15.07 4.91 -6.46
N CYS A 139 14.15 5.38 -7.30
CA CYS A 139 14.02 6.77 -7.70
C CYS A 139 12.61 7.32 -7.47
N ILE A 140 12.52 8.65 -7.36
CA ILE A 140 11.27 9.40 -7.21
C ILE A 140 11.34 10.69 -8.04
N ASN A 141 10.21 11.13 -8.58
CA ASN A 141 10.12 12.43 -9.23
C ASN A 141 9.86 13.53 -8.21
N VAL A 142 10.63 14.59 -8.29
CA VAL A 142 10.51 15.76 -7.42
C VAL A 142 10.42 17.03 -8.25
N VAL A 143 9.75 18.03 -7.71
CA VAL A 143 9.69 19.37 -8.31
C VAL A 143 11.10 19.98 -8.30
N LYS A 144 11.47 20.67 -9.40
CA LYS A 144 12.78 21.34 -9.51
C LYS A 144 12.88 22.61 -8.67
#